data_541f3bbd152fb0f1a6da8d8c8b41e61b
#
_entry.id   541f3bbd152fb0f1a6da8d8c8b41e61b
#
_cell.length_a   1.000
_cell.length_b   1.000
_cell.length_c   1.000
_cell.angle_alpha   90.00
_cell.angle_beta   90.00
_cell.angle_gamma   90.00
#
_symmetry.space_group_name_H-M   'P 1'
#
loop_
_entity.id
_entity.type
_entity.pdbx_description
1 polymer ?
#
loop_
_entity_poly.entity_id
_entity_poly.type
_entity_poly.pdbx_seq_one_letter_code
_entity_poly.pdbx_strand_id
1 'polypeptide(L)'
;ELPLSLAACTNQPDIVDFLMGNPYQAVNVKERDSHGNTVLHALVSIADNSPENTKFIIAMYDHILIKSNQLHPKIKLEEIENKERLTPLTLAAKTGK
;
A
#
# COMPACT_ATOMS: atom_id res chain seq x y z
N GLU A 1 9.94 9.93 -0.93
CA GLU A 1 8.63 9.29 -0.78
C GLU A 1 8.09 8.83 -2.13
N LEU A 2 7.50 7.64 -2.18
CA LEU A 2 7.03 7.05 -3.44
C LEU A 2 5.70 7.70 -3.85
N PRO A 3 5.54 8.05 -5.15
CA PRO A 3 4.29 8.66 -5.62
C PRO A 3 3.03 7.84 -5.31
N LEU A 4 3.12 6.52 -5.47
CA LEU A 4 1.98 5.65 -5.17
C LEU A 4 1.64 5.66 -3.67
N SER A 5 2.65 5.64 -2.81
CA SER A 5 2.45 5.72 -1.37
C SER A 5 1.84 7.06 -0.96
N LEU A 6 2.31 8.15 -1.55
CA LEU A 6 1.76 9.47 -1.27
C LEU A 6 0.29 9.55 -1.65
N ALA A 7 -0.07 9.09 -2.84
CA ALA A 7 -1.46 9.09 -3.30
C ALA A 7 -2.36 8.23 -2.40
N ALA A 8 -1.87 7.05 -2.01
CA ALA A 8 -2.64 6.15 -1.14
C ALA A 8 -2.83 6.75 0.25
N CYS A 9 -1.77 7.29 0.84
CA CYS A 9 -1.80 7.83 2.20
C CYS A 9 -2.59 9.13 2.32
N THR A 10 -2.82 9.83 1.21
CA THR A 10 -3.63 11.05 1.17
C THR A 10 -5.05 10.81 0.67
N ASN A 11 -5.47 9.55 0.59
CA ASN A 11 -6.81 9.14 0.19
C ASN A 11 -7.21 9.65 -1.19
N GLN A 12 -6.39 9.37 -2.19
CA GLN A 12 -6.62 9.78 -3.57
C GLN A 12 -6.72 8.56 -4.48
N PRO A 13 -7.84 7.80 -4.43
CA PRO A 13 -7.98 6.57 -5.18
C PRO A 13 -7.89 6.77 -6.70
N ASP A 14 -8.33 7.92 -7.21
CA ASP A 14 -8.25 8.22 -8.64
C ASP A 14 -6.79 8.30 -9.10
N ILE A 15 -5.95 8.92 -8.29
CA ILE A 15 -4.51 9.01 -8.59
C ILE A 15 -3.85 7.66 -8.45
N VAL A 16 -4.24 6.89 -7.44
CA VAL A 16 -3.75 5.51 -7.27
C VAL A 16 -4.07 4.69 -8.52
N ASP A 17 -5.31 4.76 -9.01
CA ASP A 17 -5.72 4.04 -10.21
C ASP A 17 -4.92 4.47 -11.44
N PHE A 18 -4.73 5.78 -11.59
CA PHE A 18 -3.95 6.32 -12.69
C PHE A 18 -2.51 5.80 -12.65
N LEU A 19 -1.86 5.85 -11.49
CA LEU A 19 -0.47 5.41 -11.34
C LEU A 19 -0.33 3.90 -11.58
N MET A 20 -1.27 3.10 -11.08
CA MET A 20 -1.20 1.66 -11.23
C MET A 20 -1.56 1.18 -12.63
N GLY A 21 -2.47 1.87 -13.29
CA GLY A 21 -2.99 1.45 -14.59
C GLY A 21 -2.41 2.18 -15.79
N ASN A 22 -1.44 3.09 -15.60
CA ASN A 22 -0.92 3.91 -16.69
C ASN A 22 -0.02 3.06 -17.61
N PRO A 23 -0.40 2.86 -18.90
CA PRO A 23 0.40 2.04 -19.80
C PRO A 23 1.71 2.71 -20.25
N TYR A 24 1.82 4.04 -20.10
CA TYR A 24 2.99 4.79 -20.55
C TYR A 24 4.03 4.98 -19.45
N GLN A 25 3.61 4.96 -18.19
CA GLN A 25 4.50 5.12 -17.04
C GLN A 25 4.06 4.14 -15.95
N ALA A 26 4.32 2.86 -16.20
CA ALA A 26 3.94 1.82 -15.25
C ALA A 26 4.69 2.00 -13.94
N VAL A 27 3.95 2.24 -12.86
CA VAL A 27 4.52 2.26 -11.52
C VAL A 27 4.74 0.82 -11.08
N ASN A 28 5.92 0.53 -10.56
CA ASN A 28 6.21 -0.79 -10.00
C ASN A 28 5.55 -0.87 -8.62
N VAL A 29 4.48 -1.66 -8.50
CA VAL A 29 3.76 -1.80 -7.23
C VAL A 29 4.62 -2.40 -6.12
N LYS A 30 5.71 -3.09 -6.48
CA LYS A 30 6.66 -3.66 -5.51
C LYS A 30 7.74 -2.66 -5.10
N GLU A 31 7.71 -1.44 -5.62
CA GLU A 31 8.71 -0.43 -5.27
C GLU A 31 8.70 -0.19 -3.77
N ARG A 32 9.90 -0.07 -3.20
CA ARG A 32 10.08 0.07 -1.76
C ARG A 32 10.86 1.33 -1.44
N ASP A 33 10.55 1.91 -0.28
CA ASP A 33 11.30 3.08 0.22
C ASP A 33 12.62 2.63 0.86
N SER A 34 13.31 3.56 1.51
CA SER A 34 14.61 3.28 2.15
C SER A 34 14.53 2.27 3.29
N HIS A 35 13.33 2.08 3.87
CA HIS A 35 13.08 1.07 4.93
C HIS A 35 12.56 -0.25 4.37
N GLY A 36 12.48 -0.38 3.05
CA GLY A 36 11.94 -1.56 2.41
C GLY A 36 10.42 -1.63 2.41
N ASN A 37 9.73 -0.56 2.77
CA ASN A 37 8.27 -0.52 2.85
C ASN A 37 7.65 -0.34 1.48
N THR A 38 6.63 -1.14 1.16
CA THR A 38 5.78 -0.96 -0.01
C THR A 38 4.66 0.03 0.33
N VAL A 39 3.77 0.29 -0.66
CA VAL A 39 2.61 1.12 -0.44
C VAL A 39 1.70 0.59 0.68
N LEU A 40 1.57 -0.74 0.80
CA LEU A 40 0.74 -1.32 1.86
C LEU A 40 1.33 -1.10 3.24
N HIS A 41 2.66 -1.21 3.38
CA HIS A 41 3.33 -0.87 4.64
C HIS A 41 3.10 0.60 5.01
N ALA A 42 3.20 1.50 4.03
CA ALA A 42 2.99 2.92 4.26
C ALA A 42 1.59 3.20 4.78
N LEU A 43 0.57 2.56 4.19
CA LEU A 43 -0.81 2.71 4.65
C LEU A 43 -0.97 2.27 6.10
N VAL A 44 -0.42 1.12 6.44
CA VAL A 44 -0.50 0.59 7.81
C VAL A 44 0.17 1.53 8.79
N SER A 45 1.29 2.13 8.41
CA SER A 45 2.06 2.97 9.34
C SER A 45 1.35 4.29 9.68
N ILE A 46 0.42 4.77 8.86
CA ILE A 46 -0.34 5.98 9.17
C ILE A 46 -1.68 5.71 9.88
N ALA A 47 -2.00 4.43 10.11
CA ALA A 47 -3.24 4.08 10.82
C ALA A 47 -3.14 4.52 12.28
N ASP A 48 -4.19 5.19 12.79
CA ASP A 48 -4.21 5.76 14.15
C ASP A 48 -5.35 5.23 15.02
N ASN A 49 -6.07 4.20 14.53
CA ASN A 49 -7.17 3.54 15.21
C ASN A 49 -8.44 4.41 15.38
N SER A 50 -8.49 5.63 14.82
CA SER A 50 -9.74 6.37 14.77
C SER A 50 -10.69 5.73 13.75
N PRO A 51 -12.03 5.84 13.94
CA PRO A 51 -12.97 5.21 13.00
C PRO A 51 -12.81 5.71 11.56
N GLU A 52 -12.65 7.01 11.36
CA GLU A 52 -12.50 7.60 10.03
C GLU A 52 -11.20 7.14 9.36
N ASN A 53 -10.11 7.17 10.11
CA ASN A 53 -8.80 6.74 9.60
C ASN A 53 -8.84 5.25 9.27
N THR A 54 -9.36 4.42 10.18
CA THR A 54 -9.43 2.98 9.99
C THR A 54 -10.24 2.64 8.74
N LYS A 55 -11.38 3.31 8.54
CA LYS A 55 -12.24 3.07 7.39
C LYS A 55 -11.51 3.37 6.08
N PHE A 56 -10.84 4.51 6.02
CA PHE A 56 -10.07 4.92 4.86
C PHE A 56 -8.91 3.95 4.59
N ILE A 57 -8.16 3.58 5.61
CA ILE A 57 -7.01 2.67 5.46
C ILE A 57 -7.45 1.31 4.92
N ILE A 58 -8.50 0.74 5.49
CA ILE A 58 -9.01 -0.57 5.04
C ILE A 58 -9.48 -0.49 3.59
N ALA A 59 -10.26 0.54 3.26
CA ALA A 59 -10.79 0.70 1.90
C ALA A 59 -9.65 0.86 0.88
N MET A 60 -8.65 1.67 1.18
CA MET A 60 -7.53 1.89 0.28
C MET A 60 -6.64 0.66 0.17
N TYR A 61 -6.39 -0.03 1.28
CA TYR A 61 -5.61 -1.28 1.30
C TYR A 61 -6.25 -2.31 0.38
N ASP A 62 -7.56 -2.54 0.54
CA ASP A 62 -8.29 -3.50 -0.29
C ASP A 62 -8.31 -3.06 -1.76
N HIS A 63 -8.50 -1.78 -2.01
CA HIS A 63 -8.53 -1.23 -3.37
C HIS A 63 -7.21 -1.51 -4.10
N ILE A 64 -6.08 -1.23 -3.46
CA ILE A 64 -4.77 -1.46 -4.05
C ILE A 64 -4.50 -2.95 -4.23
N LEU A 65 -4.88 -3.76 -3.25
CA LEU A 65 -4.64 -5.20 -3.31
C LEU A 65 -5.43 -5.84 -4.44
N ILE A 66 -6.71 -5.47 -4.59
CA ILE A 66 -7.55 -5.97 -5.68
C ILE A 66 -6.99 -5.54 -7.03
N LYS A 67 -6.63 -4.26 -7.15
CA LYS A 67 -6.06 -3.72 -8.39
C LYS A 67 -4.75 -4.41 -8.75
N SER A 68 -3.88 -4.63 -7.77
CA SER A 68 -2.62 -5.33 -7.96
C SER A 68 -2.85 -6.76 -8.44
N ASN A 69 -3.81 -7.47 -7.87
CA ASN A 69 -4.14 -8.83 -8.29
C ASN A 69 -4.70 -8.89 -9.71
N GLN A 70 -5.43 -7.86 -10.12
CA GLN A 70 -5.97 -7.78 -11.49
C GLN A 70 -4.88 -7.53 -12.52
N LEU A 71 -3.95 -6.63 -12.21
CA LEU A 71 -2.89 -6.22 -13.13
C LEU A 71 -1.70 -7.16 -13.10
N HIS A 72 -1.39 -7.71 -11.95
CA HIS A 72 -0.21 -8.54 -11.70
C HIS A 72 -0.55 -9.73 -10.82
N PRO A 73 -1.28 -10.73 -11.36
CA PRO A 73 -1.80 -11.83 -10.53
C PRO A 73 -0.72 -12.70 -9.88
N LYS A 74 0.51 -12.62 -10.38
CA LYS A 74 1.63 -13.40 -9.81
C LYS A 74 2.31 -12.69 -8.65
N ILE A 75 2.02 -11.40 -8.44
CA ILE A 75 2.61 -10.63 -7.34
C ILE A 75 1.71 -10.75 -6.11
N LYS A 76 2.30 -11.18 -5.00
CA LYS A 76 1.63 -11.24 -3.70
C LYS A 76 2.08 -10.04 -2.88
N LEU A 77 1.51 -8.86 -3.19
CA LEU A 77 1.93 -7.60 -2.59
C LEU A 77 1.83 -7.63 -1.06
N GLU A 78 0.81 -8.32 -0.53
CA GLU A 78 0.59 -8.47 0.91
C GLU A 78 1.63 -9.35 1.60
N GLU A 79 2.45 -10.09 0.85
CA GLU A 79 3.46 -10.98 1.40
C GLU A 79 4.87 -10.40 1.34
N ILE A 80 5.05 -9.18 0.81
CA ILE A 80 6.35 -8.55 0.72
C ILE A 80 6.77 -8.03 2.09
N GLU A 81 7.97 -8.44 2.53
CA GLU A 81 8.54 -8.01 3.80
C GLU A 81 9.40 -6.76 3.63
N ASN A 82 9.35 -5.87 4.62
CA ASN A 82 10.26 -4.73 4.67
C ASN A 82 11.64 -5.16 5.22
N LYS A 83 12.52 -4.19 5.48
CA LYS A 83 13.86 -4.51 6.00
C LYS A 83 13.85 -5.09 7.41
N GLU A 84 12.75 -4.94 8.14
CA GLU A 84 12.57 -5.57 9.45
C GLU A 84 11.92 -6.94 9.33
N ARG A 85 11.76 -7.47 8.13
CA ARG A 85 11.10 -8.74 7.82
C ARG A 85 9.64 -8.77 8.22
N LEU A 86 8.96 -7.63 8.13
CA LEU A 86 7.54 -7.52 8.45
C LEU A 86 6.74 -7.34 7.17
N THR A 87 5.69 -8.13 7.02
CA THR A 87 4.66 -7.88 6.01
C THR A 87 3.79 -6.71 6.49
N PRO A 88 2.94 -6.12 5.63
CA PRO A 88 2.04 -5.07 6.10
C PRO A 88 1.20 -5.50 7.30
N LEU A 89 0.68 -6.73 7.28
CA LEU A 89 -0.15 -7.24 8.37
C LEU A 89 0.64 -7.44 9.67
N THR A 90 1.84 -8.01 9.58
CA THR A 90 2.68 -8.20 10.77
C THR A 90 3.21 -6.87 11.30
N LEU A 91 3.43 -5.89 10.43
CA LEU A 91 3.75 -4.53 10.86
C LEU A 91 2.59 -3.92 11.66
N ALA A 92 1.35 -4.11 11.19
CA ALA A 92 0.16 -3.65 11.91
C ALA A 92 0.08 -4.28 13.29
N ALA A 93 0.29 -5.59 13.38
CA ALA A 93 0.26 -6.31 14.66
C ALA A 93 1.34 -5.80 15.63
N LYS A 94 2.55 -5.57 15.12
CA LYS A 94 3.66 -5.08 15.93
C LYS A 94 3.39 -3.68 16.50
N THR A 95 2.73 -2.82 15.72
CA THR A 95 2.47 -1.43 16.12
C THR A 95 1.11 -1.26 16.82
N GLY A 96 0.36 -2.34 17.01
CA GLY A 96 -0.91 -2.29 17.74
C GLY A 96 -2.09 -1.74 16.94
N LYS A 97 -2.07 -1.92 15.65
CA LYS A 97 -3.13 -1.34 14.78
C LYS A 97 -4.05 -2.38 14.16
#